data_82b9dc1fc9c8b324b5fea247186f9c18
#
_entry.id   82b9dc1fc9c8b324b5fea247186f9c18
#
_cell.length_a   1.000
_cell.length_b   1.000
_cell.length_c   1.000
_cell.angle_alpha   90.00
_cell.angle_beta   90.00
_cell.angle_gamma   90.00
#
_symmetry.space_group_name_H-M   'P 1'
#
loop_
_entity.id
_entity.type
_entity.pdbx_description
1 polymer ?
#
loop_
_entity_poly.entity_id
_entity_poly.type
_entity_poly.pdbx_seq_one_letter_code
_entity_poly.pdbx_strand_id
1 'polypeptide(L)'
;MLFDADKIDVTGTIGIARSLLYRGKVEEPLYLIDKDGIVSNGTFDTSPSFMKEYKFKLEKLYSKFYTNRGMEIATERQHSAIAFYESLLNEVRSSYDGKSKLDEIIKL
;
A
#
# COMPACT_ATOMS: atom_id res chain seq x y z
N MET A 1 12.52 14.27 -16.23
CA MET A 1 11.56 14.85 -15.27
C MET A 1 10.14 14.45 -15.66
N LEU A 2 9.36 14.00 -14.68
CA LEU A 2 7.97 13.64 -14.94
C LEU A 2 7.08 14.88 -14.89
N PHE A 3 6.21 15.02 -15.87
CA PHE A 3 5.18 16.05 -15.86
C PHE A 3 4.05 15.65 -14.90
N ASP A 4 3.26 16.63 -14.43
CA ASP A 4 2.16 16.38 -13.51
C ASP A 4 1.18 15.30 -14.03
N ALA A 5 0.88 15.32 -15.34
CA ALA A 5 -0.02 14.33 -15.93
C ALA A 5 0.49 12.89 -15.75
N ASP A 6 1.79 12.68 -15.91
CA ASP A 6 2.40 11.36 -15.73
C ASP A 6 2.37 10.94 -14.25
N LYS A 7 2.58 11.90 -13.35
CA LYS A 7 2.53 11.62 -11.91
C LYS A 7 1.12 11.27 -11.43
N ILE A 8 0.10 11.92 -12.00
CA ILE A 8 -1.29 11.67 -11.63
C ILE A 8 -1.66 10.19 -11.83
N ASP A 9 -1.15 9.55 -12.88
CA ASP A 9 -1.43 8.15 -13.16
C ASP A 9 -0.91 7.18 -12.10
N VAL A 10 -0.01 7.63 -11.23
CA VAL A 10 0.52 6.81 -10.13
C VAL A 10 0.01 7.25 -8.77
N THR A 11 -0.98 8.13 -8.73
CA THR A 11 -1.61 8.60 -7.49
C THR A 11 -2.96 7.94 -7.25
N GLY A 12 -3.43 8.02 -6.00
CA GLY A 12 -4.76 7.54 -5.61
C GLY A 12 -4.93 6.04 -5.76
N THR A 13 -6.16 5.62 -5.87
CA THR A 13 -6.51 4.19 -6.00
C THR A 13 -6.04 3.61 -7.33
N ILE A 14 -5.96 4.43 -8.38
CA ILE A 14 -5.42 3.99 -9.68
C ILE A 14 -3.95 3.61 -9.53
N GLY A 15 -3.16 4.44 -8.86
CA GLY A 15 -1.74 4.16 -8.61
C GLY A 15 -1.55 2.90 -7.79
N ILE A 16 -2.37 2.73 -6.76
CA ILE A 16 -2.35 1.53 -5.93
C ILE A 16 -2.71 0.28 -6.75
N ALA A 17 -3.77 0.35 -7.57
CA ALA A 17 -4.19 -0.76 -8.41
C ALA A 17 -3.09 -1.17 -9.39
N ARG A 18 -2.42 -0.20 -10.02
CA ARG A 18 -1.29 -0.47 -10.91
C ARG A 18 -0.13 -1.13 -10.18
N SER A 19 0.17 -0.66 -8.97
CA SER A 19 1.23 -1.24 -8.16
C SER A 19 0.91 -2.69 -7.79
N LEU A 20 -0.33 -2.98 -7.41
CA LEU A 20 -0.76 -4.33 -7.08
C LEU A 20 -0.68 -5.27 -8.27
N LEU A 21 -1.09 -4.81 -9.46
CA LEU A 21 -0.99 -5.60 -10.68
C LEU A 21 0.46 -5.93 -11.01
N TYR A 22 1.35 -4.95 -10.89
CA TYR A 22 2.78 -5.17 -11.11
C TYR A 22 3.36 -6.16 -10.11
N ARG A 23 3.04 -6.00 -8.80
CA ARG A 23 3.51 -6.94 -7.77
C ARG A 23 3.05 -8.35 -8.05
N GLY A 24 1.81 -8.53 -8.49
CA GLY A 24 1.29 -9.83 -8.89
C GLY A 24 2.05 -10.43 -10.06
N LYS A 25 2.39 -9.61 -11.05
CA LYS A 25 3.14 -10.06 -12.23
C LYS A 25 4.53 -10.56 -11.87
N VAL A 26 5.22 -9.91 -10.93
CA VAL A 26 6.57 -10.31 -10.50
C VAL A 26 6.56 -11.20 -9.26
N GLU A 27 5.38 -11.64 -8.84
CA GLU A 27 5.20 -12.56 -7.71
C GLU A 27 5.73 -12.01 -6.38
N GLU A 28 5.65 -10.69 -6.19
CA GLU A 28 5.98 -10.07 -4.91
C GLU A 28 4.78 -10.12 -3.96
N PRO A 29 5.01 -10.33 -2.66
CA PRO A 29 3.90 -10.45 -1.71
C PRO A 29 3.21 -9.12 -1.44
N LEU A 30 1.98 -9.21 -0.94
CA LEU A 30 1.19 -8.04 -0.52
C LEU A 30 1.81 -7.41 0.73
N TYR A 31 2.22 -8.23 1.69
CA TYR A 31 2.78 -7.80 2.96
C TYR A 31 3.80 -8.83 3.46
N LEU A 32 4.56 -8.42 4.48
CA LEU A 32 5.49 -9.31 5.17
C LEU A 32 5.09 -9.41 6.65
N ILE A 33 5.47 -10.53 7.26
CA ILE A 33 5.31 -10.72 8.70
C ILE A 33 6.64 -10.38 9.36
N ASP A 34 6.62 -9.55 10.40
CA ASP A 34 7.85 -9.19 11.09
C ASP A 34 8.30 -10.30 12.05
N LYS A 35 9.43 -10.08 12.74
CA LYS A 35 10.02 -11.06 13.66
C LYS A 35 9.12 -11.38 14.85
N ASP A 36 8.19 -10.49 15.18
CA ASP A 36 7.25 -10.67 16.28
C ASP A 36 5.94 -11.34 15.83
N GLY A 37 5.85 -11.76 14.57
CA GLY A 37 4.67 -12.41 14.03
C GLY A 37 3.54 -11.45 13.67
N ILE A 38 3.83 -10.15 13.54
CA ILE A 38 2.86 -9.12 13.25
C ILE A 38 2.96 -8.73 11.78
N VAL A 39 1.81 -8.50 11.12
CA VAL A 39 1.77 -8.00 9.75
C VAL A 39 2.40 -6.62 9.69
N SER A 40 3.49 -6.48 8.94
CA SER A 40 4.22 -5.22 8.81
C SER A 40 3.44 -4.21 7.99
N ASN A 41 3.56 -2.93 8.36
CA ASN A 41 2.99 -1.84 7.57
C ASN A 41 3.90 -1.40 6.41
N GLY A 42 5.06 -2.01 6.27
CA GLY A 42 6.02 -1.73 5.20
C GLY A 42 7.17 -0.81 5.58
N THR A 43 7.06 -0.07 6.68
CA THR A 43 8.03 0.98 7.04
C THR A 43 9.45 0.46 7.24
N PHE A 44 9.60 -0.71 7.87
CA PHE A 44 10.90 -1.28 8.17
C PHE A 44 11.23 -2.55 7.38
N ASP A 45 10.45 -2.85 6.35
CA ASP A 45 10.66 -4.04 5.54
C ASP A 45 11.94 -3.92 4.71
N THR A 46 12.71 -5.00 4.65
CA THR A 46 13.92 -5.08 3.84
C THR A 46 13.69 -5.78 2.51
N SER A 47 12.66 -6.62 2.43
CA SER A 47 12.30 -7.33 1.21
C SER A 47 11.11 -6.66 0.50
N PRO A 48 11.00 -6.80 -0.83
CA PRO A 48 9.90 -6.16 -1.57
C PRO A 48 8.52 -6.67 -1.19
N SER A 49 7.57 -5.76 -1.07
CA SER A 49 6.15 -6.05 -0.85
C SER A 49 5.34 -4.83 -1.29
N PHE A 50 4.01 -4.98 -1.46
CA PHE A 50 3.17 -3.83 -1.74
C PHE A 50 3.21 -2.81 -0.59
N MET A 51 3.16 -3.27 0.66
CA MET A 51 3.20 -2.37 1.82
C MET A 51 4.47 -1.53 1.83
N LYS A 52 5.61 -2.13 1.50
CA LYS A 52 6.88 -1.41 1.38
C LYS A 52 6.84 -0.39 0.25
N GLU A 53 6.33 -0.77 -0.92
CA GLU A 53 6.20 0.13 -2.07
C GLU A 53 5.34 1.34 -1.73
N TYR A 54 4.23 1.13 -1.03
CA TYR A 54 3.37 2.21 -0.60
C TYR A 54 4.13 3.20 0.30
N LYS A 55 4.81 2.69 1.33
CA LYS A 55 5.51 3.54 2.30
C LYS A 55 6.71 4.28 1.70
N PHE A 56 7.45 3.66 0.80
CA PHE A 56 8.67 4.25 0.26
C PHE A 56 8.45 5.10 -0.98
N LYS A 57 7.39 4.85 -1.76
CA LYS A 57 7.14 5.58 -3.01
C LYS A 57 5.77 6.21 -3.07
N LEU A 58 4.71 5.42 -2.97
CA LEU A 58 3.35 5.91 -3.25
C LEU A 58 2.89 6.97 -2.25
N GLU A 59 3.24 6.81 -0.97
CA GLU A 59 2.90 7.78 0.07
C GLU A 59 3.56 9.15 -0.16
N LYS A 60 4.73 9.15 -0.79
CA LYS A 60 5.57 10.35 -0.94
C LYS A 60 5.37 11.13 -2.22
N LEU A 61 4.52 10.67 -3.12
CA LEU A 61 4.32 11.30 -4.44
C LEU A 61 3.60 12.64 -4.36
N TYR A 62 2.77 12.84 -3.34
CA TYR A 62 1.77 13.92 -3.31
C TYR A 62 2.36 15.32 -3.11
N SER A 63 3.61 15.43 -2.70
CA SER A 63 4.29 16.70 -2.53
C SER A 63 5.09 17.13 -3.76
N LYS A 64 5.06 16.36 -4.84
CA LYS A 64 5.95 16.52 -6.00
C LYS A 64 5.26 17.09 -7.24
N PHE A 65 4.14 17.78 -7.08
CA PHE A 65 3.39 18.37 -8.20
C PHE A 65 3.76 19.84 -8.36
N TYR A 66 3.83 20.28 -9.62
CA TYR A 66 4.27 21.63 -9.97
C TYR A 66 3.13 22.60 -10.23
N THR A 67 2.01 22.13 -10.76
CA THR A 67 0.88 23.00 -11.10
C THR A 67 -0.15 23.02 -9.97
N ASN A 68 -0.92 24.11 -9.87
CA ASN A 68 -2.01 24.21 -8.91
C ASN A 68 -3.07 23.13 -9.14
N ARG A 69 -3.42 22.90 -10.41
CA ARG A 69 -4.40 21.86 -10.74
C ARG A 69 -3.88 20.46 -10.41
N GLY A 70 -2.60 20.20 -10.69
CA GLY A 70 -1.97 18.94 -10.32
C GLY A 70 -2.00 18.71 -8.81
N MET A 71 -1.70 19.76 -8.03
CA MET A 71 -1.75 19.67 -6.56
C MET A 71 -3.15 19.44 -6.03
N GLU A 72 -4.18 20.06 -6.62
CA GLU A 72 -5.57 19.83 -6.25
C GLU A 72 -5.98 18.39 -6.46
N ILE A 73 -5.70 17.85 -7.64
CA ILE A 73 -6.02 16.45 -7.98
C ILE A 73 -5.25 15.50 -7.06
N ALA A 74 -3.97 15.77 -6.84
CA ALA A 74 -3.13 14.96 -5.97
C ALA A 74 -3.68 14.92 -4.55
N THR A 75 -4.13 16.06 -4.01
CA THR A 75 -4.70 16.14 -2.66
C THR A 75 -5.96 15.29 -2.54
N GLU A 76 -6.87 15.38 -3.51
CA GLU A 76 -8.08 14.56 -3.53
C GLU A 76 -7.75 13.07 -3.57
N ARG A 77 -6.81 12.69 -4.43
CA ARG A 77 -6.40 11.29 -4.59
C ARG A 77 -5.62 10.77 -3.39
N GLN A 78 -4.90 11.64 -2.69
CA GLN A 78 -4.19 11.28 -1.47
C GLN A 78 -5.15 10.77 -0.40
N HIS A 79 -6.28 11.44 -0.20
CA HIS A 79 -7.28 10.99 0.77
C HIS A 79 -7.79 9.59 0.45
N SER A 80 -8.09 9.32 -0.83
CA SER A 80 -8.53 8.00 -1.28
C SER A 80 -7.45 6.94 -1.09
N ALA A 81 -6.20 7.28 -1.39
CA ALA A 81 -5.08 6.36 -1.25
C ALA A 81 -4.82 6.00 0.21
N ILE A 82 -4.83 6.99 1.12
CA ILE A 82 -4.65 6.75 2.55
C ILE A 82 -5.77 5.85 3.08
N ALA A 83 -7.02 6.15 2.72
CA ALA A 83 -8.16 5.35 3.15
C ALA A 83 -8.05 3.91 2.67
N PHE A 84 -7.63 3.70 1.42
CA PHE A 84 -7.44 2.37 0.86
C PHE A 84 -6.34 1.61 1.60
N TYR A 85 -5.19 2.25 1.79
CA TYR A 85 -4.05 1.61 2.46
C TYR A 85 -4.40 1.20 3.90
N GLU A 86 -5.02 2.10 4.65
CA GLU A 86 -5.41 1.83 6.03
C GLU A 86 -6.46 0.72 6.11
N SER A 87 -7.46 0.74 5.23
CA SER A 87 -8.47 -0.30 5.17
C SER A 87 -7.86 -1.65 4.82
N LEU A 88 -6.97 -1.68 3.84
CA LEU A 88 -6.30 -2.91 3.43
C LEU A 88 -5.46 -3.48 4.57
N LEU A 89 -4.67 -2.65 5.23
CA LEU A 89 -3.83 -3.08 6.33
C LEU A 89 -4.67 -3.65 7.49
N ASN A 90 -5.76 -2.97 7.85
CA ASN A 90 -6.66 -3.43 8.90
C ASN A 90 -7.32 -4.76 8.55
N GLU A 91 -7.78 -4.90 7.31
CA GLU A 91 -8.41 -6.14 6.84
C GLU A 91 -7.43 -7.30 6.81
N VAL A 92 -6.20 -7.05 6.34
CA VAL A 92 -5.15 -8.08 6.32
C VAL A 92 -4.82 -8.52 7.74
N ARG A 93 -4.66 -7.58 8.67
CA ARG A 93 -4.35 -7.89 10.06
C ARG A 93 -5.48 -8.67 10.73
N SER A 94 -6.72 -8.26 10.49
CA SER A 94 -7.89 -8.96 11.03
C SER A 94 -8.00 -10.38 10.48
N SER A 95 -7.75 -10.56 9.19
CA SER A 95 -7.79 -11.88 8.57
C SER A 95 -6.69 -12.78 9.08
N TYR A 96 -5.49 -12.23 9.28
CA TYR A 96 -4.37 -12.99 9.83
C TYR A 96 -4.65 -13.44 11.28
N ASP A 97 -5.13 -12.52 12.12
CA ASP A 97 -5.49 -12.83 13.51
C ASP A 97 -6.64 -13.82 13.57
N GLY A 98 -7.66 -13.65 12.74
CA GLY A 98 -8.80 -14.54 12.66
C GLY A 98 -8.41 -15.95 12.25
N LYS A 99 -7.53 -16.07 11.26
CA LYS A 99 -7.01 -17.36 10.82
C LYS A 99 -6.21 -18.05 11.92
N SER A 100 -5.36 -17.30 12.62
CA SER A 100 -4.56 -17.81 13.72
C SER A 100 -5.43 -18.34 14.85
N LYS A 101 -6.48 -17.61 15.21
CA LYS A 101 -7.44 -18.03 16.23
C LYS A 101 -8.21 -19.29 15.82
N LEU A 102 -8.61 -19.35 14.55
CA LEU A 102 -9.31 -20.53 14.02
C LEU A 102 -8.41 -21.76 14.04
N ASP A 103 -7.14 -21.60 13.66
CA ASP A 103 -6.16 -22.68 13.68
C ASP A 103 -5.96 -23.21 15.11
N GLU A 104 -5.93 -22.32 16.12
CA GLU A 104 -5.84 -22.72 17.52
C GLU A 104 -7.05 -23.55 17.96
N ILE A 105 -8.24 -23.16 17.55
CA ILE A 105 -9.47 -23.89 17.85
C ILE A 105 -9.44 -25.29 17.22
N ILE A 106 -8.99 -25.38 15.97
CA ILE A 106 -8.92 -26.65 15.24
C ILE A 106 -7.91 -27.61 15.86
N LYS A 107 -6.84 -27.10 16.45
CA LYS A 107 -5.81 -27.92 17.11
C LYS A 107 -6.25 -28.48 18.47
N LEU A 108 -7.28 -27.93 19.03
CA LEU A 108 -7.83 -28.44 20.29
C LEU A 108 -8.63 -29.71 20.09
#